data_618451063624bf18fd4e9959c58a446a
#
_entry.id   618451063624bf18fd4e9959c58a446a
#
_cell.length_a   1.000
_cell.length_b   1.000
_cell.length_c   1.000
_cell.angle_alpha   90.00
_cell.angle_beta   90.00
_cell.angle_gamma   90.00
#
_symmetry.space_group_name_H-M   'P 1'
#
loop_
_entity.id
_entity.type
_entity.pdbx_description
1 polymer ?
#
loop_
_entity_poly.entity_id
_entity_poly.type
_entity_poly.pdbx_seq_one_letter_code
_entity_poly.pdbx_strand_id
1 'polypeptide(L)'
;MPPVEVDGWSRRIRVKTNAVGWAMSMVNASVEVDMTRHLSFSFPLYYSAVNYFRRDLKFRTFAVQPEFRWHFTRPEGLFVGAHFGTAYFNFATEGAWRYQTGYGNRPLFGGGLAAGYRKPLFRHHPAWEVEFSLGAGVYDVRYDRFYNEKNGPKEGTCHTTFIGIDNAGVTFSYSFRTGRRRGR
;
A
#
# COMPACT_ATOMS: atom_id res chain seq x y z
N MET A 1 6.88 35.58 -32.63
CA MET A 1 6.92 34.31 -31.91
C MET A 1 5.98 34.43 -30.71
N PRO A 2 4.96 33.62 -30.56
CA PRO A 2 4.14 33.64 -29.34
C PRO A 2 5.04 33.23 -28.17
N PRO A 3 4.83 33.79 -26.96
CA PRO A 3 5.60 33.38 -25.79
C PRO A 3 5.31 31.91 -25.50
N VAL A 4 6.36 31.12 -25.34
CA VAL A 4 6.28 29.75 -24.85
C VAL A 4 5.71 29.84 -23.43
N GLU A 5 4.46 29.50 -23.24
CA GLU A 5 3.90 29.29 -21.89
C GLU A 5 4.74 28.24 -21.20
N VAL A 6 5.58 28.67 -20.31
CA VAL A 6 6.30 27.79 -19.40
C VAL A 6 5.26 27.31 -18.39
N ASP A 7 4.74 26.18 -18.73
CA ASP A 7 3.72 25.44 -18.00
C ASP A 7 4.13 25.30 -16.53
N GLY A 8 3.42 25.98 -15.64
CA GLY A 8 3.71 26.10 -14.22
C GLY A 8 3.51 24.80 -13.41
N TRP A 9 3.80 23.64 -14.01
CA TRP A 9 3.76 22.37 -13.29
C TRP A 9 4.84 22.35 -12.21
N SER A 10 4.42 22.08 -10.97
CA SER A 10 5.31 21.91 -9.85
C SER A 10 5.19 20.47 -9.32
N ARG A 11 6.33 19.79 -9.15
CA ARG A 11 6.40 18.48 -8.54
C ARG A 11 5.83 18.55 -7.13
N ARG A 12 5.01 17.55 -6.78
CA ARG A 12 4.48 17.38 -5.42
C ARG A 12 5.05 16.09 -4.81
N ILE A 13 5.30 16.15 -3.52
CA ILE A 13 5.57 14.99 -2.68
C ILE A 13 4.41 14.89 -1.70
N ARG A 14 3.84 13.71 -1.55
CA ARG A 14 2.75 13.44 -0.61
C ARG A 14 3.21 12.43 0.43
N VAL A 15 2.94 12.73 1.68
CA VAL A 15 3.03 11.76 2.78
C VAL A 15 1.63 11.29 3.09
N LYS A 16 1.44 9.98 3.20
CA LYS A 16 0.12 9.34 3.19
C LYS A 16 0.02 8.30 4.30
N THR A 17 -1.20 8.10 4.80
CA THR A 17 -1.55 6.99 5.69
C THR A 17 -2.94 6.45 5.35
N ASN A 18 -3.12 5.14 5.44
CA ASN A 18 -4.34 4.44 5.06
C ASN A 18 -5.13 4.04 6.31
N ALA A 19 -6.34 4.57 6.46
CA ALA A 19 -7.22 4.29 7.60
C ALA A 19 -7.68 2.84 7.66
N VAL A 20 -7.86 2.17 6.51
CA VAL A 20 -8.21 0.73 6.48
C VAL A 20 -7.09 -0.09 7.11
N GLY A 21 -5.82 0.24 6.84
CA GLY A 21 -4.69 -0.41 7.49
C GLY A 21 -4.73 -0.23 9.03
N TRP A 22 -5.02 0.97 9.51
CA TRP A 22 -5.16 1.22 10.95
C TRP A 22 -6.31 0.43 11.57
N ALA A 23 -7.46 0.34 10.88
CA ALA A 23 -8.59 -0.47 11.33
C ALA A 23 -8.23 -1.97 11.44
N MET A 24 -7.29 -2.43 10.61
CA MET A 24 -6.72 -3.79 10.67
C MET A 24 -5.52 -3.90 11.63
N SER A 25 -5.28 -2.92 12.48
CA SER A 25 -4.12 -2.88 13.40
C SER A 25 -2.76 -2.94 12.69
N MET A 26 -2.70 -2.41 11.47
CA MET A 26 -1.47 -2.24 10.70
C MET A 26 -1.04 -0.77 10.70
N VAL A 27 0.08 -0.48 11.33
CA VAL A 27 0.75 0.81 11.16
C VAL A 27 1.21 0.91 9.71
N ASN A 28 0.91 2.02 9.08
CA ASN A 28 1.27 2.20 7.68
C ASN A 28 1.62 3.67 7.36
N ALA A 29 2.52 3.81 6.43
CA ALA A 29 2.90 5.09 5.86
C ALA A 29 3.26 4.91 4.39
N SER A 30 3.06 5.95 3.60
CA SER A 30 3.45 5.95 2.19
C SER A 30 3.99 7.32 1.79
N VAL A 31 4.94 7.30 0.87
CA VAL A 31 5.40 8.51 0.17
C VAL A 31 5.05 8.37 -1.30
N GLU A 32 4.43 9.40 -1.86
CA GLU A 32 4.15 9.49 -3.30
C GLU A 32 4.84 10.71 -3.89
N VAL A 33 5.48 10.52 -5.03
CA VAL A 33 6.21 11.58 -5.75
C VAL A 33 5.65 11.69 -7.16
N ASP A 34 5.24 12.90 -7.54
CA ASP A 34 4.85 13.20 -8.92
C ASP A 34 6.12 13.20 -9.81
N MET A 35 6.19 12.28 -10.74
CA MET A 35 7.28 12.17 -11.71
C MET A 35 7.03 13.09 -12.91
N THR A 36 5.77 13.12 -13.37
CA THR A 36 5.27 14.00 -14.44
C THR A 36 3.91 14.56 -14.06
N ARG A 37 3.22 15.26 -14.96
CA ARG A 37 1.84 15.73 -14.76
C ARG A 37 0.84 14.59 -14.54
N HIS A 38 1.09 13.46 -15.17
CA HIS A 38 0.17 12.32 -15.20
C HIS A 38 0.71 11.10 -14.48
N LEU A 39 2.00 11.04 -14.21
CA LEU A 39 2.64 9.87 -13.62
C LEU A 39 3.17 10.20 -12.23
N SER A 40 2.80 9.39 -11.24
CA SER A 40 3.39 9.40 -9.91
C SER A 40 3.88 8.01 -9.52
N PHE A 41 4.81 7.97 -8.56
CA PHE A 41 5.30 6.77 -7.93
C PHE A 41 4.96 6.82 -6.44
N SER A 42 4.30 5.80 -5.93
CA SER A 42 3.90 5.65 -4.53
C SER A 42 4.63 4.47 -3.89
N PHE A 43 5.12 4.63 -2.68
CA PHE A 43 5.83 3.60 -1.93
C PHE A 43 5.20 3.40 -0.55
N PRO A 44 4.14 2.59 -0.44
CA PRO A 44 3.52 2.25 0.83
C PRO A 44 4.28 1.15 1.58
N LEU A 45 4.32 1.32 2.91
CA LEU A 45 4.85 0.38 3.88
C LEU A 45 3.76 0.03 4.88
N TYR A 46 3.63 -1.25 5.20
CA TYR A 46 2.69 -1.76 6.19
C TYR A 46 3.43 -2.60 7.21
N TYR A 47 3.13 -2.38 8.47
CA TYR A 47 3.71 -3.14 9.56
C TYR A 47 2.67 -3.45 10.63
N SER A 48 2.59 -4.71 11.02
CA SER A 48 1.83 -5.15 12.18
C SER A 48 2.65 -6.14 13.01
N ALA A 49 2.68 -5.91 14.31
CA ALA A 49 3.30 -6.83 15.27
C ALA A 49 2.29 -7.28 16.35
N VAL A 50 1.00 -7.16 16.04
CA VAL A 50 -0.08 -7.38 17.02
C VAL A 50 -0.29 -8.86 17.25
N ASN A 51 -0.20 -9.25 18.51
CA ASN A 51 -0.86 -10.44 19.02
C ASN A 51 -2.16 -9.93 19.64
N TYR A 52 -3.28 -10.11 18.96
CA TYR A 52 -4.57 -9.76 19.54
C TYR A 52 -4.70 -10.46 20.91
N PHE A 53 -5.27 -9.84 21.90
CA PHE A 53 -5.44 -10.19 23.32
C PHE A 53 -5.45 -11.70 23.70
N ARG A 54 -5.33 -12.60 22.73
CA ARG A 54 -5.30 -14.06 22.85
C ARG A 54 -4.03 -14.62 22.20
N ARG A 55 -3.47 -15.68 22.78
CA ARG A 55 -2.22 -16.31 22.31
C ARG A 55 -2.36 -17.04 20.98
N ASP A 56 -3.55 -17.44 20.65
CA ASP A 56 -3.95 -18.17 19.44
C ASP A 56 -4.29 -17.27 18.26
N LEU A 57 -4.42 -15.96 18.49
CA LEU A 57 -4.73 -14.98 17.46
C LEU A 57 -3.49 -14.11 17.17
N LYS A 58 -2.89 -14.29 16.00
CA LYS A 58 -1.67 -13.57 15.58
C LYS A 58 -1.89 -12.92 14.24
N PHE A 59 -1.51 -11.66 14.16
CA PHE A 59 -1.47 -10.93 12.89
C PHE A 59 -0.19 -10.10 12.86
N ARG A 60 0.87 -10.70 12.34
CA ARG A 60 2.15 -10.02 12.16
C ARG A 60 2.44 -9.98 10.68
N THR A 61 2.73 -8.81 10.18
CA THR A 61 3.08 -8.63 8.78
C THR A 61 4.06 -7.47 8.61
N PHE A 62 4.92 -7.62 7.63
CA PHE A 62 5.69 -6.54 7.05
C PHE A 62 5.50 -6.62 5.54
N ALA A 63 4.93 -5.58 4.95
CA ALA A 63 4.64 -5.54 3.52
C ALA A 63 5.07 -4.22 2.89
N VAL A 64 5.52 -4.29 1.65
CA VAL A 64 5.77 -3.15 0.78
C VAL A 64 5.05 -3.38 -0.54
N GLN A 65 4.49 -2.29 -1.10
CA GLN A 65 3.69 -2.37 -2.33
C GLN A 65 3.93 -1.15 -3.23
N PRO A 66 5.15 -1.00 -3.80
CA PRO A 66 5.43 0.08 -4.74
C PRO A 66 4.45 0.07 -5.91
N GLU A 67 4.00 1.25 -6.29
CA GLU A 67 2.94 1.45 -7.27
C GLU A 67 3.25 2.63 -8.18
N PHE A 68 3.13 2.43 -9.49
CA PHE A 68 3.10 3.48 -10.49
C PHE A 68 1.65 3.84 -10.80
N ARG A 69 1.34 5.13 -10.77
CA ARG A 69 -0.01 5.66 -10.92
C ARG A 69 -0.10 6.61 -12.08
N TRP A 70 -1.09 6.39 -12.92
CA TRP A 70 -1.48 7.30 -13.98
C TRP A 70 -2.71 8.10 -13.58
N HIS A 71 -2.57 9.43 -13.57
CA HIS A 71 -3.61 10.37 -13.20
C HIS A 71 -4.29 10.92 -14.44
N PHE A 72 -5.61 10.84 -14.48
CA PHE A 72 -6.41 11.37 -15.58
C PHE A 72 -6.63 12.88 -15.43
N THR A 73 -6.64 13.58 -16.55
CA THR A 73 -7.00 15.00 -16.56
C THR A 73 -8.51 15.20 -16.35
N ARG A 74 -9.31 14.27 -16.85
CA ARG A 74 -10.77 14.25 -16.71
C ARG A 74 -11.25 12.80 -16.54
N PRO A 75 -12.06 12.49 -15.49
CA PRO A 75 -12.35 13.35 -14.35
C PRO A 75 -11.11 13.63 -13.50
N GLU A 76 -10.99 14.86 -13.01
CA GLU A 76 -9.89 15.25 -12.12
C GLU A 76 -9.92 14.41 -10.83
N GLY A 77 -8.76 13.92 -10.42
CA GLY A 77 -8.61 13.08 -9.23
C GLY A 77 -8.68 11.57 -9.48
N LEU A 78 -9.19 11.13 -10.63
CA LEU A 78 -9.18 9.72 -10.99
C LEU A 78 -7.75 9.27 -11.33
N PHE A 79 -7.37 8.09 -10.87
CA PHE A 79 -6.13 7.43 -11.25
C PHE A 79 -6.31 5.93 -11.40
N VAL A 80 -5.41 5.32 -12.16
CA VAL A 80 -5.19 3.89 -12.20
C VAL A 80 -3.73 3.62 -11.89
N GLY A 81 -3.44 2.48 -11.29
CA GLY A 81 -2.09 2.11 -10.91
C GLY A 81 -1.78 0.66 -11.20
N ALA A 82 -0.49 0.41 -11.42
CA ALA A 82 0.07 -0.93 -11.42
C ALA A 82 1.06 -1.04 -10.27
N HIS A 83 0.90 -2.08 -9.46
CA HIS A 83 1.73 -2.27 -8.28
C HIS A 83 2.38 -3.65 -8.25
N PHE A 84 3.49 -3.70 -7.56
CA PHE A 84 4.17 -4.92 -7.16
C PHE A 84 4.13 -5.00 -5.64
N GLY A 85 3.86 -6.18 -5.09
CA GLY A 85 3.77 -6.37 -3.64
C GLY A 85 4.66 -7.51 -3.16
N THR A 86 5.25 -7.30 -1.99
CA THR A 86 5.97 -8.34 -1.27
C THR A 86 5.70 -8.24 0.23
N ALA A 87 5.54 -9.38 0.88
CA ALA A 87 5.30 -9.40 2.32
C ALA A 87 5.84 -10.64 3.01
N TYR A 88 6.21 -10.43 4.27
CA TYR A 88 6.36 -11.47 5.27
C TYR A 88 5.15 -11.45 6.20
N PHE A 89 4.66 -12.60 6.58
CA PHE A 89 3.50 -12.71 7.46
C PHE A 89 3.63 -13.87 8.46
N ASN A 90 2.96 -13.71 9.59
CA ASN A 90 2.70 -14.76 10.56
C ASN A 90 1.26 -14.56 11.04
N PHE A 91 0.40 -15.46 10.58
CA PHE A 91 -1.04 -15.36 10.74
C PHE A 91 -1.61 -16.60 11.42
N ALA A 92 -2.41 -16.38 12.44
CA ALA A 92 -3.20 -17.43 13.09
C ALA A 92 -4.57 -16.86 13.45
N THR A 93 -5.61 -17.56 13.09
CA THR A 93 -6.97 -17.41 13.60
C THR A 93 -7.24 -18.51 14.60
N GLU A 94 -8.24 -18.36 15.45
CA GLU A 94 -8.65 -19.28 16.55
C GLU A 94 -8.76 -20.79 16.18
N GLY A 95 -7.90 -21.27 15.32
CA GLY A 95 -7.88 -22.65 14.82
C GLY A 95 -6.61 -23.39 15.22
N ALA A 96 -6.56 -24.66 14.84
CA ALA A 96 -5.40 -25.52 15.09
C ALA A 96 -4.13 -25.11 14.35
N TRP A 97 -4.22 -24.20 13.39
CA TRP A 97 -3.13 -23.88 12.46
C TRP A 97 -2.67 -22.44 12.52
N ARG A 98 -1.34 -22.26 12.40
CA ARG A 98 -0.63 -21.00 12.20
C ARG A 98 0.10 -21.07 10.88
N TYR A 99 -0.02 -20.01 10.08
CA TYR A 99 0.60 -19.85 8.78
C TYR A 99 1.67 -18.79 8.85
N GLN A 100 2.86 -19.11 8.41
CA GLN A 100 4.00 -18.19 8.50
C GLN A 100 4.86 -18.29 7.25
N THR A 101 5.32 -17.16 6.75
CA THR A 101 6.44 -17.13 5.82
C THR A 101 7.66 -17.70 6.54
N GLY A 102 8.15 -18.88 6.15
CA GLY A 102 9.15 -19.65 6.91
C GLY A 102 10.53 -19.02 6.84
N TYR A 103 11.35 -19.41 7.81
CA TYR A 103 12.80 -19.13 7.79
C TYR A 103 13.41 -19.83 6.57
N GLY A 104 14.00 -19.05 5.62
CA GLY A 104 14.49 -19.59 4.34
C GLY A 104 13.46 -19.65 3.23
N ASN A 105 12.16 -19.41 3.51
CA ASN A 105 11.15 -19.24 2.48
C ASN A 105 11.21 -17.81 1.92
N ARG A 106 10.98 -17.72 0.62
CA ARG A 106 10.85 -16.42 -0.04
C ARG A 106 9.61 -15.70 0.52
N PRO A 107 9.64 -14.36 0.66
CA PRO A 107 8.43 -13.61 0.96
C PRO A 107 7.37 -13.91 -0.11
N LEU A 108 6.10 -13.74 0.22
CA LEU A 108 5.10 -13.68 -0.84
C LEU A 108 5.46 -12.53 -1.78
N PHE A 109 5.23 -12.72 -3.05
CA PHE A 109 5.42 -11.65 -4.04
C PHE A 109 4.40 -11.79 -5.16
N GLY A 110 4.10 -10.67 -5.77
CA GLY A 110 3.16 -10.61 -6.87
C GLY A 110 2.92 -9.19 -7.31
N GLY A 111 1.83 -8.96 -7.97
CA GLY A 111 1.45 -7.63 -8.42
C GLY A 111 0.01 -7.59 -8.89
N GLY A 112 -0.45 -6.39 -9.14
CA GLY A 112 -1.83 -6.15 -9.50
C GLY A 112 -2.06 -4.77 -10.10
N LEU A 113 -3.34 -4.48 -10.24
CA LEU A 113 -3.82 -3.21 -10.72
C LEU A 113 -4.74 -2.59 -9.67
N ALA A 114 -4.69 -1.29 -9.56
CA ALA A 114 -5.57 -0.52 -8.68
C ALA A 114 -6.22 0.63 -9.44
N ALA A 115 -7.37 1.05 -8.97
CA ALA A 115 -8.01 2.28 -9.38
C ALA A 115 -8.42 3.07 -8.14
N GLY A 116 -8.43 4.39 -8.25
CA GLY A 116 -8.83 5.23 -7.13
C GLY A 116 -9.19 6.64 -7.55
N TYR A 117 -9.72 7.33 -6.57
CA TYR A 117 -10.15 8.71 -6.72
C TYR A 117 -9.65 9.55 -5.55
N ARG A 118 -9.00 10.66 -5.87
CA ARG A 118 -8.42 11.61 -4.92
C ARG A 118 -9.12 12.96 -5.03
N LYS A 119 -9.36 13.57 -3.88
CA LYS A 119 -9.91 14.94 -3.82
C LYS A 119 -9.32 15.72 -2.62
N PRO A 120 -9.28 17.06 -2.70
CA PRO A 120 -8.97 17.86 -1.53
C PRO A 120 -9.97 17.60 -0.39
N LEU A 121 -9.46 17.44 0.83
CA LEU A 121 -10.29 17.23 2.02
C LEU A 121 -10.97 18.55 2.46
N PHE A 122 -10.26 19.67 2.32
CA PHE A 122 -10.75 20.98 2.69
C PHE A 122 -10.61 21.96 1.52
N ARG A 123 -11.65 22.75 1.25
CA ARG A 123 -11.63 23.74 0.16
C ARG A 123 -10.55 24.82 0.34
N HIS A 124 -10.27 25.23 1.59
CA HIS A 124 -9.29 26.27 1.93
C HIS A 124 -7.88 25.73 2.19
N HIS A 125 -7.72 24.42 2.28
CA HIS A 125 -6.43 23.75 2.53
C HIS A 125 -6.21 22.60 1.54
N PRO A 126 -5.93 22.92 0.27
CA PRO A 126 -5.80 21.90 -0.78
C PRO A 126 -4.57 20.98 -0.62
N ALA A 127 -3.71 21.27 0.37
CA ALA A 127 -2.60 20.39 0.71
C ALA A 127 -3.06 19.08 1.40
N TRP A 128 -4.23 19.09 2.04
CA TRP A 128 -4.84 17.91 2.62
C TRP A 128 -5.76 17.24 1.62
N GLU A 129 -5.50 16.00 1.32
CA GLU A 129 -6.23 15.21 0.33
C GLU A 129 -6.74 13.90 0.97
N VAL A 130 -7.90 13.44 0.51
CA VAL A 130 -8.41 12.09 0.80
C VAL A 130 -8.49 11.32 -0.51
N GLU A 131 -8.11 10.04 -0.44
CA GLU A 131 -8.03 9.14 -1.58
C GLU A 131 -8.78 7.85 -1.24
N PHE A 132 -9.63 7.41 -2.16
CA PHE A 132 -10.28 6.11 -2.12
C PHE A 132 -9.64 5.24 -3.20
N SER A 133 -9.22 4.04 -2.83
CA SER A 133 -8.59 3.11 -3.78
C SER A 133 -9.06 1.68 -3.55
N LEU A 134 -9.11 0.93 -4.65
CA LEU A 134 -9.36 -0.50 -4.66
C LEU A 134 -8.45 -1.14 -5.70
N GLY A 135 -7.85 -2.26 -5.37
CA GLY A 135 -6.99 -3.01 -6.26
C GLY A 135 -7.17 -4.51 -6.12
N ALA A 136 -6.74 -5.21 -7.13
CA ALA A 136 -6.70 -6.66 -7.16
C ALA A 136 -5.40 -7.14 -7.82
N GLY A 137 -4.90 -8.28 -7.35
CA GLY A 137 -3.63 -8.81 -7.81
C GLY A 137 -3.53 -10.31 -7.74
N VAL A 138 -2.39 -10.78 -8.21
CA VAL A 138 -2.00 -12.19 -8.23
C VAL A 138 -0.67 -12.33 -7.50
N TYR A 139 -0.63 -13.21 -6.50
CA TYR A 139 0.54 -13.40 -5.65
C TYR A 139 0.93 -14.87 -5.53
N ASP A 140 2.22 -15.13 -5.64
CA ASP A 140 2.82 -16.42 -5.29
C ASP A 140 3.06 -16.46 -3.78
N VAL A 141 2.40 -17.39 -3.10
CA VAL A 141 2.40 -17.47 -1.63
C VAL A 141 2.98 -18.81 -1.19
N ARG A 142 4.16 -18.77 -0.59
CA ARG A 142 4.81 -19.93 0.05
C ARG A 142 4.86 -19.73 1.54
N TYR A 143 4.33 -20.70 2.28
CA TYR A 143 4.24 -20.61 3.72
C TYR A 143 4.44 -21.96 4.39
N ASP A 144 4.92 -21.90 5.63
CA ASP A 144 4.97 -23.04 6.53
C ASP A 144 3.72 -23.07 7.40
N ARG A 145 3.16 -24.24 7.56
CA ARG A 145 2.04 -24.53 8.45
C ARG A 145 2.57 -25.14 9.76
N PHE A 146 2.15 -24.55 10.87
CA PHE A 146 2.51 -24.97 12.23
C PHE A 146 1.25 -25.24 13.03
N TYR A 147 1.35 -26.08 14.08
CA TYR A 147 0.31 -26.13 15.10
C TYR A 147 0.26 -24.80 15.86
N ASN A 148 -0.97 -24.28 16.10
CA ASN A 148 -1.18 -22.97 16.72
C ASN A 148 -1.09 -23.03 18.25
N GLU A 149 0.02 -23.53 18.75
CA GLU A 149 0.37 -23.64 20.17
C GLU A 149 1.74 -23.02 20.45
N LYS A 150 2.11 -22.93 21.72
CA LYS A 150 3.45 -22.44 22.10
C LYS A 150 4.52 -23.41 21.61
N ASN A 151 5.41 -22.94 20.72
CA ASN A 151 6.44 -23.74 20.08
C ASN A 151 5.88 -24.95 19.27
N GLY A 152 4.67 -24.81 18.73
CA GLY A 152 4.04 -25.83 17.91
C GLY A 152 4.94 -26.27 16.75
N PRO A 153 5.09 -27.59 16.53
CA PRO A 153 5.92 -28.12 15.48
C PRO A 153 5.41 -27.72 14.09
N LYS A 154 6.35 -27.67 13.15
CA LYS A 154 6.04 -27.50 11.73
C LYS A 154 5.42 -28.79 11.21
N GLU A 155 4.27 -28.65 10.55
CA GLU A 155 3.60 -29.78 9.90
C GLU A 155 4.04 -29.94 8.45
N GLY A 156 4.22 -28.82 7.72
CA GLY A 156 4.61 -28.84 6.32
C GLY A 156 4.79 -27.47 5.71
N THR A 157 5.22 -27.48 4.45
CA THR A 157 5.35 -26.29 3.61
C THR A 157 4.27 -26.35 2.51
N CYS A 158 3.54 -25.27 2.35
CA CYS A 158 2.50 -25.12 1.36
C CYS A 158 2.87 -24.05 0.32
N HIS A 159 2.35 -24.23 -0.88
CA HIS A 159 2.47 -23.26 -1.97
C HIS A 159 1.09 -23.06 -2.59
N THR A 160 0.70 -21.80 -2.76
CA THR A 160 -0.57 -21.43 -3.38
C THR A 160 -0.45 -20.14 -4.16
N THR A 161 -1.33 -19.94 -5.10
CA THR A 161 -1.50 -18.66 -5.80
C THR A 161 -2.73 -17.98 -5.23
N PHE A 162 -2.54 -16.77 -4.71
CA PHE A 162 -3.65 -15.90 -4.30
C PHE A 162 -4.07 -15.05 -5.49
N ILE A 163 -5.37 -14.99 -5.75
CA ILE A 163 -5.98 -14.08 -6.73
C ILE A 163 -7.14 -13.39 -6.03
N GLY A 164 -7.09 -12.08 -5.92
CA GLY A 164 -8.16 -11.35 -5.22
C GLY A 164 -7.83 -9.89 -4.94
N ILE A 165 -8.67 -9.28 -4.10
CA ILE A 165 -8.49 -7.92 -3.62
C ILE A 165 -7.24 -7.88 -2.73
N ASP A 166 -6.28 -7.06 -3.09
CA ASP A 166 -4.99 -6.92 -2.41
C ASP A 166 -4.73 -5.49 -1.91
N ASN A 167 -5.53 -4.54 -2.37
CA ASN A 167 -5.46 -3.15 -1.95
C ASN A 167 -6.88 -2.61 -1.75
N ALA A 168 -7.13 -2.07 -0.57
CA ALA A 168 -8.32 -1.29 -0.26
C ALA A 168 -7.90 -0.11 0.63
N GLY A 169 -8.24 1.11 0.24
CA GLY A 169 -7.73 2.29 0.90
C GLY A 169 -8.74 3.41 1.05
N VAL A 170 -8.79 3.94 2.28
CA VAL A 170 -9.22 5.31 2.58
C VAL A 170 -7.98 6.02 3.11
N THR A 171 -7.29 6.73 2.24
CA THR A 171 -5.96 7.26 2.50
C THR A 171 -6.01 8.76 2.69
N PHE A 172 -5.45 9.23 3.78
CA PHE A 172 -5.25 10.66 4.04
C PHE A 172 -3.83 11.03 3.66
N SER A 173 -3.69 12.17 3.01
CA SER A 173 -2.38 12.66 2.56
C SER A 173 -2.21 14.14 2.79
N TYR A 174 -0.95 14.51 3.00
CA TYR A 174 -0.51 15.89 3.00
C TYR A 174 0.50 16.11 1.87
N SER A 175 0.24 17.10 1.02
CA SER A 175 1.05 17.38 -0.16
C SER A 175 1.97 18.59 0.03
N PHE A 176 3.25 18.39 -0.27
CA PHE A 176 4.27 19.43 -0.30
C PHE A 176 4.59 19.78 -1.76
N ARG A 177 4.65 21.06 -2.09
CA ARG A 177 5.14 21.51 -3.39
C ARG A 177 6.65 21.63 -3.34
N THR A 178 7.36 20.85 -4.14
CA THR A 178 8.81 20.98 -4.35
C THR A 178 9.04 21.69 -5.68
N GLY A 179 8.95 23.01 -5.68
CA GLY A 179 9.24 23.84 -6.82
C GLY A 179 10.03 25.05 -6.36
N ARG A 180 11.27 25.17 -6.78
CA ARG A 180 12.06 26.40 -6.62
C ARG A 180 11.27 27.49 -7.37
N ARG A 181 10.67 28.43 -6.66
CA ARG A 181 10.36 29.74 -7.25
C ARG A 181 11.69 30.25 -7.80
N ARG A 182 11.88 30.20 -9.12
CA ARG A 182 12.89 31.05 -9.73
C ARG A 182 12.46 32.46 -9.38
N GLY A 183 13.18 33.06 -8.45
CA GLY A 183 13.04 34.48 -8.13
C GLY A 183 13.26 35.30 -9.39
N ARG A 184 12.52 36.37 -9.41
CA ARG A 184 12.69 37.49 -10.35
C ARG A 184 14.13 37.96 -10.39
#